data_f2c1fd00b80cfc04cdd05108f00f1e9d
#
_entry.id   f2c1fd00b80cfc04cdd05108f00f1e9d
#
_cell.length_a   1.000
_cell.length_b   1.000
_cell.length_c   1.000
_cell.angle_alpha   90.00
_cell.angle_beta   90.00
_cell.angle_gamma   90.00
#
_symmetry.space_group_name_H-M   'P 1'
#
loop_
_entity.id
_entity.type
_entity.pdbx_description
1 polymer ?
#
loop_
_entity_poly.entity_id
_entity_poly.type
_entity_poly.pdbx_seq_one_letter_code
_entity_poly.pdbx_strand_id
1 'polypeptide(L)'
;MQTLVQLSSGELQGATTLKLSEGLTEFPLEIFSLAETLEYLDLSGNQLCRLPDDFGRLSKLRVFFASDNLFTSLPDVLSDCPVLSIAGFKSNQIEHISPAAINANLKWLILTNNRITDLPSSIGDCVHLQKLMLAGNQLTALPESLVNCRKLELLRISANRLDHLPQWLISMPGLAWLAFSGNEIQQNATDFPDLATIDVEQITLMNMLGEGASGTIYRASLLEADLLQDAAVKIFKGNVTSDGYPQDEMRAYIAAGAHPAIVKLLGKIHFSHEDRNGVVMELIPQEFFNLGRPPSLDSCTRDIFEDEVTLSAQQLLEIAKRIADVGLHLHSKGIIHGDLYAHNILVDPSGKTLFGDFGAASFYNRSNDETAFSLERIEVKAYGYLLDDLLSITRDEFEAYQAVCLIRDRCLAINQNDRPGFKQIVEELGVL
;
A
#
# COMPACT_ATOMS: atom_id res chain seq x y z
N MET A 1 13.23 6.85 21.62
CA MET A 1 13.69 5.48 21.35
C MET A 1 14.29 4.96 22.63
N GLN A 2 13.94 3.76 23.07
CA GLN A 2 14.53 3.15 24.27
C GLN A 2 15.97 2.69 23.96
N THR A 3 16.75 2.44 25.01
CA THR A 3 18.16 2.02 24.88
C THR A 3 18.40 0.68 25.58
N LEU A 4 19.44 -0.03 25.14
CA LEU A 4 19.88 -1.27 25.77
C LEU A 4 20.32 -1.03 27.23
N VAL A 5 20.86 0.15 27.53
CA VAL A 5 21.25 0.55 28.91
C VAL A 5 20.02 0.63 29.80
N GLN A 6 18.93 1.26 29.34
CA GLN A 6 17.65 1.32 30.09
C GLN A 6 17.06 -0.06 30.32
N LEU A 7 17.14 -0.95 29.30
CA LEU A 7 16.69 -2.32 29.43
C LEU A 7 17.51 -3.09 30.50
N SER A 8 18.83 -3.02 30.40
CA SER A 8 19.73 -3.73 31.32
C SER A 8 19.69 -3.20 32.77
N SER A 9 19.39 -1.90 32.95
CA SER A 9 19.23 -1.30 34.29
C SER A 9 17.90 -1.65 34.96
N GLY A 10 16.94 -2.28 34.23
CA GLY A 10 15.61 -2.60 34.73
C GLY A 10 14.63 -1.41 34.68
N GLU A 11 15.02 -0.26 34.12
CA GLU A 11 14.15 0.92 33.97
C GLU A 11 12.91 0.61 33.13
N LEU A 12 13.01 -0.36 32.19
CA LEU A 12 11.92 -0.76 31.31
C LEU A 12 11.09 -1.95 31.83
N GLN A 13 11.25 -2.33 33.11
CA GLN A 13 10.51 -3.46 33.68
C GLN A 13 9.01 -3.27 33.54
N GLY A 14 8.32 -4.29 33.02
CA GLY A 14 6.86 -4.24 32.77
C GLY A 14 6.45 -3.50 31.48
N ALA A 15 7.39 -3.05 30.66
CA ALA A 15 7.06 -2.43 29.37
C ALA A 15 6.37 -3.42 28.44
N THR A 16 5.33 -2.93 27.76
CA THR A 16 4.59 -3.68 26.73
C THR A 16 5.12 -3.41 25.32
N THR A 17 5.93 -2.36 25.17
CA THR A 17 6.49 -1.93 23.89
C THR A 17 7.99 -1.67 24.05
N LEU A 18 8.79 -2.23 23.13
CA LEU A 18 10.22 -2.01 23.08
C LEU A 18 10.68 -1.72 21.65
N LYS A 19 11.47 -0.65 21.47
CA LYS A 19 12.11 -0.28 20.21
C LYS A 19 13.60 -0.02 20.45
N LEU A 20 14.47 -0.84 19.83
CA LEU A 20 15.92 -0.71 19.92
C LEU A 20 16.53 -0.67 18.51
N SER A 21 17.31 0.38 18.24
CA SER A 21 18.07 0.54 16.98
C SER A 21 19.41 1.17 17.32
N GLU A 22 20.37 0.32 17.75
CA GLU A 22 21.69 0.70 18.27
C GLU A 22 22.83 -0.04 17.58
N GLY A 23 22.60 -0.53 16.33
CA GLY A 23 23.57 -1.30 15.57
C GLY A 23 23.82 -2.70 16.14
N LEU A 24 22.80 -3.29 16.76
CA LEU A 24 22.88 -4.60 17.42
C LEU A 24 23.26 -5.69 16.41
N THR A 25 24.28 -6.46 16.72
CA THR A 25 24.74 -7.62 15.94
C THR A 25 24.19 -8.94 16.45
N GLU A 26 23.74 -8.96 17.71
CA GLU A 26 23.12 -10.12 18.37
C GLU A 26 21.86 -9.67 19.11
N PHE A 27 20.91 -10.60 19.26
CA PHE A 27 19.68 -10.36 20.01
C PHE A 27 20.00 -10.15 21.50
N PRO A 28 19.63 -9.03 22.13
CA PRO A 28 19.87 -8.77 23.54
C PRO A 28 19.01 -9.70 24.41
N LEU A 29 19.66 -10.61 25.16
CA LEU A 29 18.92 -11.56 26.01
C LEU A 29 18.17 -10.89 27.16
N GLU A 30 18.55 -9.65 27.52
CA GLU A 30 17.87 -8.80 28.49
C GLU A 30 16.39 -8.55 28.10
N ILE A 31 16.03 -8.65 26.81
CA ILE A 31 14.62 -8.54 26.34
C ILE A 31 13.74 -9.56 27.04
N PHE A 32 14.27 -10.72 27.40
CA PHE A 32 13.50 -11.75 28.11
C PHE A 32 13.08 -11.33 29.53
N SER A 33 13.66 -10.28 30.11
CA SER A 33 13.15 -9.70 31.35
C SER A 33 11.73 -9.11 31.21
N LEU A 34 11.31 -8.86 29.96
CA LEU A 34 9.98 -8.35 29.60
C LEU A 34 9.02 -9.44 29.08
N ALA A 35 9.39 -10.73 29.16
CA ALA A 35 8.65 -11.84 28.52
C ALA A 35 7.15 -11.91 28.93
N GLU A 36 6.85 -11.53 30.16
CA GLU A 36 5.49 -11.56 30.70
C GLU A 36 4.60 -10.36 30.28
N THR A 37 5.21 -9.32 29.66
CA THR A 37 4.49 -8.07 29.37
C THR A 37 4.65 -7.58 27.93
N LEU A 38 5.73 -7.97 27.22
CA LEU A 38 6.08 -7.42 25.92
C LEU A 38 5.11 -7.88 24.83
N GLU A 39 4.38 -6.94 24.25
CA GLU A 39 3.44 -7.17 23.14
C GLU A 39 3.96 -6.67 21.79
N TYR A 40 4.79 -5.64 21.82
CA TYR A 40 5.37 -5.02 20.61
C TYR A 40 6.89 -4.93 20.74
N LEU A 41 7.61 -5.52 19.78
CA LEU A 41 9.06 -5.48 19.70
C LEU A 41 9.49 -4.98 18.31
N ASP A 42 10.27 -3.91 18.27
CA ASP A 42 10.87 -3.37 17.06
C ASP A 42 12.39 -3.33 17.19
N LEU A 43 13.05 -4.19 16.43
CA LEU A 43 14.49 -4.28 16.30
C LEU A 43 14.98 -3.87 14.90
N SER A 44 14.20 -3.05 14.20
CA SER A 44 14.56 -2.56 12.87
C SER A 44 15.79 -1.65 12.91
N GLY A 45 16.55 -1.62 11.78
CA GLY A 45 17.75 -0.78 11.66
C GLY A 45 18.94 -1.27 12.48
N ASN A 46 19.10 -2.57 12.62
CA ASN A 46 20.22 -3.21 13.30
C ASN A 46 21.05 -4.09 12.33
N GLN A 47 21.86 -4.99 12.84
CA GLN A 47 22.69 -5.93 12.09
C GLN A 47 22.41 -7.39 12.51
N LEU A 48 21.19 -7.68 12.93
CA LEU A 48 20.78 -9.00 13.38
C LEU A 48 20.70 -9.96 12.19
N CYS A 49 21.16 -11.19 12.36
CA CYS A 49 21.04 -12.26 11.36
C CYS A 49 20.32 -13.51 11.88
N ARG A 50 20.04 -13.58 13.18
CA ARG A 50 19.35 -14.68 13.85
C ARG A 50 18.61 -14.21 15.09
N LEU A 51 17.62 -15.00 15.51
CA LEU A 51 16.96 -14.91 16.80
C LEU A 51 17.40 -16.09 17.70
N PRO A 52 17.33 -15.97 19.03
CA PRO A 52 17.66 -17.07 19.93
C PRO A 52 16.61 -18.19 19.85
N ASP A 53 17.03 -19.43 20.12
CA ASP A 53 16.17 -20.62 20.02
C ASP A 53 14.97 -20.55 20.99
N ASP A 54 15.11 -19.85 22.09
CA ASP A 54 14.06 -19.66 23.11
C ASP A 54 13.25 -18.37 22.91
N PHE A 55 13.23 -17.81 21.68
CA PHE A 55 12.46 -16.60 21.32
C PHE A 55 10.97 -16.71 21.67
N GLY A 56 10.38 -17.91 21.59
CA GLY A 56 9.01 -18.21 22.00
C GLY A 56 8.68 -17.93 23.48
N ARG A 57 9.70 -17.67 24.33
CA ARG A 57 9.47 -17.14 25.70
C ARG A 57 8.72 -15.82 25.71
N LEU A 58 8.78 -15.06 24.63
CA LEU A 58 8.00 -13.82 24.45
C LEU A 58 6.53 -14.16 24.16
N SER A 59 5.87 -14.84 25.09
CA SER A 59 4.55 -15.45 24.91
C SER A 59 3.41 -14.45 24.73
N LYS A 60 3.64 -13.15 25.02
CA LYS A 60 2.69 -12.05 24.81
C LYS A 60 2.95 -11.26 23.52
N LEU A 61 4.01 -11.60 22.79
CA LEU A 61 4.43 -10.85 21.61
C LEU A 61 3.41 -10.97 20.48
N ARG A 62 2.78 -9.86 20.13
CA ARG A 62 1.77 -9.73 19.08
C ARG A 62 2.36 -9.16 17.78
N VAL A 63 3.34 -8.26 17.91
CA VAL A 63 3.94 -7.52 16.81
C VAL A 63 5.46 -7.59 16.91
N PHE A 64 6.10 -8.05 15.83
CA PHE A 64 7.56 -8.09 15.74
C PHE A 64 8.05 -7.46 14.44
N PHE A 65 8.93 -6.46 14.56
CA PHE A 65 9.63 -5.87 13.42
C PHE A 65 11.14 -6.06 13.55
N ALA A 66 11.75 -6.52 12.47
CA ALA A 66 13.19 -6.66 12.28
C ALA A 66 13.59 -6.20 10.85
N SER A 67 12.97 -5.12 10.36
CA SER A 67 13.31 -4.53 9.06
C SER A 67 14.71 -3.95 9.06
N ASP A 68 15.32 -3.84 7.87
CA ASP A 68 16.67 -3.28 7.71
C ASP A 68 17.71 -3.96 8.64
N ASN A 69 17.80 -5.30 8.51
CA ASN A 69 18.72 -6.18 9.21
C ASN A 69 19.45 -7.12 8.22
N LEU A 70 20.08 -8.19 8.69
CA LEU A 70 20.92 -9.08 7.89
C LEU A 70 20.39 -10.54 7.84
N PHE A 71 19.11 -10.76 8.09
CA PHE A 71 18.52 -12.11 8.03
C PHE A 71 18.58 -12.66 6.60
N THR A 72 19.06 -13.91 6.46
CA THR A 72 19.11 -14.66 5.19
C THR A 72 18.00 -15.71 5.07
N SER A 73 17.33 -16.02 6.18
CA SER A 73 16.12 -16.85 6.26
C SER A 73 15.12 -16.26 7.23
N LEU A 74 13.84 -16.55 7.03
CA LEU A 74 12.82 -16.22 8.03
C LEU A 74 13.02 -17.16 9.24
N PRO A 75 13.20 -16.63 10.47
CA PRO A 75 13.49 -17.48 11.63
C PRO A 75 12.35 -18.42 11.99
N ASP A 76 12.62 -19.73 12.13
CA ASP A 76 11.64 -20.75 12.48
C ASP A 76 11.00 -20.50 13.86
N VAL A 77 11.75 -19.94 14.80
CA VAL A 77 11.28 -19.64 16.16
C VAL A 77 10.13 -18.62 16.24
N LEU A 78 9.77 -17.97 15.11
CA LEU A 78 8.59 -17.13 15.05
C LEU A 78 7.29 -17.93 15.26
N SER A 79 7.28 -19.19 14.85
CA SER A 79 6.12 -20.08 15.03
C SER A 79 5.88 -20.44 16.50
N ASP A 80 6.91 -20.32 17.37
CA ASP A 80 6.81 -20.59 18.79
C ASP A 80 6.15 -19.46 19.58
N CYS A 81 5.88 -18.29 18.94
CA CYS A 81 5.20 -17.16 19.56
C CYS A 81 3.69 -17.32 19.40
N PRO A 82 2.93 -17.72 20.47
CA PRO A 82 1.55 -18.20 20.32
C PRO A 82 0.52 -17.14 19.92
N VAL A 83 0.84 -15.87 20.12
CA VAL A 83 -0.08 -14.75 19.81
C VAL A 83 0.47 -13.79 18.75
N LEU A 84 1.60 -14.14 18.11
CA LEU A 84 2.22 -13.31 17.07
C LEU A 84 1.28 -13.20 15.87
N SER A 85 0.86 -11.99 15.58
CA SER A 85 -0.09 -11.67 14.51
C SER A 85 0.49 -10.78 13.40
N ILE A 86 1.56 -10.04 13.69
CA ILE A 86 2.24 -9.17 12.74
C ILE A 86 3.75 -9.43 12.80
N ALA A 87 4.34 -9.73 11.64
CA ALA A 87 5.78 -9.91 11.51
C ALA A 87 6.31 -9.13 10.31
N GLY A 88 7.38 -8.35 10.52
CA GLY A 88 7.97 -7.53 9.47
C GLY A 88 9.48 -7.69 9.38
N PHE A 89 9.96 -8.10 8.19
CA PHE A 89 11.36 -8.29 7.84
C PHE A 89 11.71 -7.58 6.52
N LYS A 90 11.17 -6.38 6.31
CA LYS A 90 11.49 -5.56 5.13
C LYS A 90 12.98 -5.29 5.04
N SER A 91 13.53 -5.24 3.83
CA SER A 91 14.92 -4.87 3.57
C SER A 91 15.91 -5.74 4.35
N ASN A 92 15.79 -7.05 4.21
CA ASN A 92 16.76 -8.04 4.66
C ASN A 92 17.38 -8.75 3.43
N GLN A 93 17.94 -9.92 3.63
CA GLN A 93 18.56 -10.73 2.59
C GLN A 93 17.92 -12.14 2.55
N ILE A 94 16.65 -12.25 2.93
CA ILE A 94 15.95 -13.54 3.04
C ILE A 94 15.82 -14.17 1.64
N GLU A 95 16.37 -15.36 1.50
CA GLU A 95 16.30 -16.19 0.29
C GLU A 95 15.34 -17.37 0.49
N HIS A 96 15.26 -17.90 1.71
CA HIS A 96 14.49 -19.10 2.03
C HIS A 96 13.52 -18.87 3.19
N ILE A 97 12.33 -19.44 3.05
CA ILE A 97 11.32 -19.50 4.09
C ILE A 97 11.01 -20.97 4.34
N SER A 98 11.43 -21.47 5.50
CA SER A 98 11.07 -22.81 5.95
C SER A 98 9.55 -22.91 6.19
N PRO A 99 8.89 -24.04 5.90
CA PRO A 99 7.51 -24.26 6.34
C PRO A 99 7.31 -24.06 7.84
N ALA A 100 8.32 -24.35 8.67
CA ALA A 100 8.27 -24.16 10.12
C ALA A 100 8.31 -22.69 10.56
N ALA A 101 8.82 -21.77 9.73
CA ALA A 101 8.88 -20.35 10.05
C ALA A 101 7.51 -19.63 9.99
N ILE A 102 6.52 -20.26 9.34
CA ILE A 102 5.20 -19.66 9.15
C ILE A 102 4.33 -19.87 10.39
N ASN A 103 4.08 -18.78 11.10
CA ASN A 103 3.13 -18.78 12.23
C ASN A 103 1.70 -18.66 11.70
N ALA A 104 0.86 -19.69 11.96
CA ALA A 104 -0.52 -19.75 11.46
C ALA A 104 -1.44 -18.63 11.99
N ASN A 105 -1.04 -17.91 13.05
CA ASN A 105 -1.81 -16.80 13.62
C ASN A 105 -1.58 -15.47 12.91
N LEU A 106 -0.68 -15.42 11.92
CA LEU A 106 -0.35 -14.18 11.22
C LEU A 106 -1.57 -13.58 10.54
N LYS A 107 -1.75 -12.27 10.77
CA LYS A 107 -2.67 -11.39 10.06
C LYS A 107 -1.94 -10.51 9.07
N TRP A 108 -0.71 -10.16 9.36
CA TRP A 108 0.11 -9.30 8.50
C TRP A 108 1.55 -9.81 8.47
N LEU A 109 2.03 -10.09 7.24
CA LEU A 109 3.41 -10.51 6.99
C LEU A 109 4.07 -9.57 5.99
N ILE A 110 5.20 -8.95 6.39
CA ILE A 110 5.95 -8.00 5.56
C ILE A 110 7.32 -8.58 5.25
N LEU A 111 7.56 -8.90 3.99
CA LEU A 111 8.80 -9.45 3.47
C LEU A 111 9.32 -8.63 2.26
N THR A 112 8.89 -7.38 2.15
CA THR A 112 9.29 -6.46 1.08
C THR A 112 10.81 -6.32 1.00
N ASN A 113 11.34 -6.22 -0.22
CA ASN A 113 12.77 -5.99 -0.49
C ASN A 113 13.67 -7.05 0.16
N ASN A 114 13.49 -8.29 -0.29
CA ASN A 114 14.31 -9.45 0.04
C ASN A 114 14.75 -10.18 -1.24
N ARG A 115 15.17 -11.45 -1.12
CA ARG A 115 15.65 -12.28 -2.25
C ARG A 115 14.84 -13.58 -2.38
N ILE A 116 13.60 -13.60 -1.91
CA ILE A 116 12.76 -14.79 -1.81
C ILE A 116 12.40 -15.28 -3.22
N THR A 117 12.67 -16.54 -3.50
CA THR A 117 12.37 -17.20 -4.78
C THR A 117 11.05 -17.95 -4.77
N ASP A 118 10.63 -18.43 -3.59
CA ASP A 118 9.42 -19.23 -3.41
C ASP A 118 8.84 -19.06 -2.00
N LEU A 119 7.55 -19.28 -1.88
CA LEU A 119 6.84 -19.34 -0.61
C LEU A 119 6.48 -20.80 -0.28
N PRO A 120 6.62 -21.24 0.99
CA PRO A 120 6.20 -22.57 1.38
C PRO A 120 4.67 -22.69 1.35
N SER A 121 4.19 -23.92 1.06
CA SER A 121 2.75 -24.21 1.06
C SER A 121 2.05 -23.98 2.40
N SER A 122 2.81 -24.00 3.51
CA SER A 122 2.30 -23.68 4.86
C SER A 122 1.78 -22.23 5.00
N ILE A 123 2.07 -21.34 4.05
CA ILE A 123 1.43 -20.00 4.03
C ILE A 123 -0.10 -20.12 3.96
N GLY A 124 -0.62 -21.18 3.35
CA GLY A 124 -2.05 -21.48 3.30
C GLY A 124 -2.70 -21.82 4.65
N ASP A 125 -1.89 -22.11 5.68
CA ASP A 125 -2.37 -22.38 7.05
C ASP A 125 -2.70 -21.07 7.78
N CYS A 126 -2.24 -19.91 7.26
CA CYS A 126 -2.52 -18.58 7.81
C CYS A 126 -3.94 -18.13 7.44
N VAL A 127 -4.98 -18.82 7.95
CA VAL A 127 -6.38 -18.50 7.64
C VAL A 127 -6.86 -17.13 8.12
N HIS A 128 -6.05 -16.46 8.93
CA HIS A 128 -6.29 -15.10 9.44
C HIS A 128 -5.52 -14.02 8.67
N LEU A 129 -4.70 -14.40 7.68
CA LEU A 129 -3.88 -13.48 6.92
C LEU A 129 -4.77 -12.48 6.15
N GLN A 130 -4.58 -11.20 6.42
CA GLN A 130 -5.27 -10.08 5.78
C GLN A 130 -4.33 -9.28 4.87
N LYS A 131 -3.03 -9.22 5.22
CA LYS A 131 -2.05 -8.39 4.51
C LYS A 131 -0.76 -9.15 4.28
N LEU A 132 -0.35 -9.27 3.00
CA LEU A 132 0.88 -9.95 2.60
C LEU A 132 1.69 -9.03 1.66
N MET A 133 2.88 -8.65 2.11
CA MET A 133 3.73 -7.70 1.39
C MET A 133 5.03 -8.37 0.96
N LEU A 134 5.15 -8.66 -0.34
CA LEU A 134 6.23 -9.40 -1.00
C LEU A 134 6.91 -8.60 -2.12
N ALA A 135 6.62 -7.30 -2.25
CA ALA A 135 7.21 -6.48 -3.30
C ALA A 135 8.75 -6.49 -3.23
N GLY A 136 9.41 -6.51 -4.39
CA GLY A 136 10.88 -6.50 -4.45
C GLY A 136 11.54 -7.80 -4.01
N ASN A 137 11.02 -8.93 -4.49
CA ASN A 137 11.60 -10.25 -4.29
C ASN A 137 11.94 -10.90 -5.67
N GLN A 138 12.09 -12.22 -5.71
CA GLN A 138 12.45 -12.96 -6.91
C GLN A 138 11.44 -14.09 -7.19
N LEU A 139 10.19 -13.93 -6.75
CA LEU A 139 9.15 -14.94 -6.90
C LEU A 139 8.81 -15.15 -8.38
N THR A 140 8.81 -16.40 -8.82
CA THR A 140 8.37 -16.81 -10.16
C THR A 140 6.95 -17.36 -10.16
N ALA A 141 6.45 -17.78 -9.00
CA ALA A 141 5.10 -18.29 -8.81
C ALA A 141 4.62 -18.04 -7.37
N LEU A 142 3.32 -18.17 -7.15
CA LEU A 142 2.70 -18.18 -5.82
C LEU A 142 2.16 -19.60 -5.54
N PRO A 143 2.27 -20.11 -4.29
CA PRO A 143 1.75 -21.42 -3.95
C PRO A 143 0.21 -21.41 -4.00
N GLU A 144 -0.38 -22.45 -4.61
CA GLU A 144 -1.84 -22.56 -4.72
C GLU A 144 -2.53 -22.61 -3.35
N SER A 145 -1.84 -23.08 -2.31
CA SER A 145 -2.35 -23.10 -0.93
C SER A 145 -2.76 -21.72 -0.41
N LEU A 146 -2.21 -20.63 -0.98
CA LEU A 146 -2.58 -19.25 -0.61
C LEU A 146 -4.09 -18.97 -0.80
N VAL A 147 -4.78 -19.73 -1.65
CA VAL A 147 -6.25 -19.69 -1.82
C VAL A 147 -7.01 -19.93 -0.51
N ASN A 148 -6.40 -20.62 0.46
CA ASN A 148 -6.98 -20.88 1.78
C ASN A 148 -6.99 -19.65 2.66
N CYS A 149 -6.17 -18.63 2.38
CA CYS A 149 -6.14 -17.36 3.09
C CYS A 149 -7.33 -16.47 2.68
N ARG A 150 -8.55 -16.92 2.93
CA ARG A 150 -9.78 -16.27 2.45
C ARG A 150 -10.03 -14.87 3.00
N LYS A 151 -9.28 -14.46 4.03
CA LYS A 151 -9.31 -13.12 4.60
C LYS A 151 -8.27 -12.19 3.99
N LEU A 152 -7.47 -12.67 3.02
CA LEU A 152 -6.47 -11.84 2.37
C LEU A 152 -7.15 -10.73 1.57
N GLU A 153 -6.94 -9.49 2.00
CA GLU A 153 -7.50 -8.27 1.43
C GLU A 153 -6.46 -7.46 0.66
N LEU A 154 -5.22 -7.42 1.16
CA LEU A 154 -4.12 -6.70 0.53
C LEU A 154 -2.97 -7.63 0.18
N LEU A 155 -2.56 -7.59 -1.09
CA LEU A 155 -1.41 -8.34 -1.61
C LEU A 155 -0.50 -7.42 -2.43
N ARG A 156 0.76 -7.33 -2.04
CA ARG A 156 1.82 -6.60 -2.76
C ARG A 156 2.83 -7.58 -3.31
N ILE A 157 2.81 -7.82 -4.60
CA ILE A 157 3.72 -8.73 -5.33
C ILE A 157 4.46 -8.03 -6.46
N SER A 158 4.48 -6.70 -6.46
CA SER A 158 5.22 -5.89 -7.44
C SER A 158 6.72 -6.18 -7.39
N ALA A 159 7.42 -5.89 -8.48
CA ALA A 159 8.88 -6.05 -8.56
C ALA A 159 9.35 -7.47 -8.20
N ASN A 160 8.71 -8.46 -8.81
CA ASN A 160 9.07 -9.88 -8.77
C ASN A 160 9.33 -10.41 -10.19
N ARG A 161 9.27 -11.73 -10.41
CA ARG A 161 9.51 -12.40 -11.69
C ARG A 161 8.32 -13.24 -12.14
N LEU A 162 7.10 -12.87 -11.76
CA LEU A 162 5.88 -13.56 -12.17
C LEU A 162 5.62 -13.33 -13.65
N ASP A 163 5.31 -14.37 -14.40
CA ASP A 163 4.95 -14.30 -15.82
C ASP A 163 3.44 -14.21 -16.06
N HIS A 164 2.64 -14.54 -15.06
CA HIS A 164 1.18 -14.42 -15.07
C HIS A 164 0.60 -14.30 -13.65
N LEU A 165 -0.64 -13.83 -13.56
CA LEU A 165 -1.45 -13.91 -12.35
C LEU A 165 -2.32 -15.18 -12.41
N PRO A 166 -2.21 -16.11 -11.44
CA PRO A 166 -3.06 -17.29 -11.42
C PRO A 166 -4.54 -16.92 -11.28
N GLN A 167 -5.43 -17.60 -12.01
CA GLN A 167 -6.87 -17.31 -11.96
C GLN A 167 -7.45 -17.48 -10.55
N TRP A 168 -6.98 -18.49 -9.78
CA TRP A 168 -7.41 -18.66 -8.40
C TRP A 168 -7.11 -17.43 -7.53
N LEU A 169 -5.97 -16.74 -7.78
CA LEU A 169 -5.57 -15.54 -7.02
C LEU A 169 -6.52 -14.37 -7.29
N ILE A 170 -6.71 -14.02 -8.56
CA ILE A 170 -7.55 -12.88 -8.95
C ILE A 170 -9.04 -13.14 -8.71
N SER A 171 -9.41 -14.39 -8.41
CA SER A 171 -10.78 -14.78 -8.03
C SER A 171 -10.98 -14.86 -6.50
N MET A 172 -9.97 -14.55 -5.69
CA MET A 172 -10.09 -14.62 -4.23
C MET A 172 -11.15 -13.62 -3.72
N PRO A 173 -12.12 -14.08 -2.91
CA PRO A 173 -13.28 -13.26 -2.51
C PRO A 173 -12.91 -12.08 -1.60
N GLY A 174 -11.82 -12.22 -0.81
CA GLY A 174 -11.34 -11.20 0.12
C GLY A 174 -10.59 -10.06 -0.56
N LEU A 175 -9.89 -10.34 -1.65
CA LEU A 175 -8.92 -9.43 -2.25
C LEU A 175 -9.56 -8.12 -2.73
N ALA A 176 -8.99 -6.99 -2.29
CA ALA A 176 -9.43 -5.63 -2.62
C ALA A 176 -8.25 -4.77 -3.12
N TRP A 177 -7.06 -4.96 -2.58
CA TRP A 177 -5.88 -4.16 -2.91
C TRP A 177 -4.76 -5.05 -3.42
N LEU A 178 -4.52 -5.02 -4.74
CA LEU A 178 -3.52 -5.84 -5.42
C LEU A 178 -2.56 -4.95 -6.20
N ALA A 179 -1.24 -5.08 -5.93
CA ALA A 179 -0.19 -4.46 -6.71
C ALA A 179 0.75 -5.54 -7.27
N PHE A 180 1.00 -5.50 -8.59
CA PHE A 180 1.81 -6.49 -9.30
C PHE A 180 2.67 -5.87 -10.42
N SER A 181 2.87 -4.56 -10.44
CA SER A 181 3.75 -3.87 -11.39
C SER A 181 5.19 -4.40 -11.33
N GLY A 182 5.98 -4.21 -12.37
CA GLY A 182 7.39 -4.60 -12.40
C GLY A 182 7.64 -6.13 -12.40
N ASN A 183 6.65 -6.93 -12.78
CA ASN A 183 6.77 -8.38 -13.07
C ASN A 183 6.93 -8.63 -14.58
N GLU A 184 7.17 -9.88 -14.96
CA GLU A 184 7.30 -10.31 -16.37
C GLU A 184 5.94 -10.54 -17.06
N ILE A 185 4.85 -10.17 -16.40
CA ILE A 185 3.48 -10.33 -16.90
C ILE A 185 3.30 -9.53 -18.18
N GLN A 186 2.83 -10.19 -19.24
CA GLN A 186 2.57 -9.52 -20.52
C GLN A 186 1.52 -8.43 -20.38
N GLN A 187 1.94 -7.20 -20.66
CA GLN A 187 1.10 -6.02 -20.68
C GLN A 187 0.90 -5.59 -22.14
N ASN A 188 -0.26 -5.02 -22.44
CA ASN A 188 -0.39 -4.32 -23.72
C ASN A 188 0.59 -3.13 -23.73
N ALA A 189 1.21 -2.89 -24.90
CA ALA A 189 1.89 -1.63 -25.13
C ALA A 189 0.87 -0.51 -24.95
N THR A 190 0.92 0.18 -23.82
CA THR A 190 0.15 1.41 -23.62
C THR A 190 0.89 2.51 -24.37
N ASP A 191 0.20 3.18 -25.29
CA ASP A 191 0.68 4.44 -25.83
C ASP A 191 0.72 5.44 -24.66
N PHE A 192 1.94 5.69 -24.16
CA PHE A 192 2.12 6.71 -23.14
C PHE A 192 1.90 8.09 -23.77
N PRO A 193 1.06 8.95 -23.18
CA PRO A 193 1.00 10.33 -23.63
C PRO A 193 2.41 10.94 -23.58
N ASP A 194 2.76 11.69 -24.60
CA ASP A 194 4.05 12.36 -24.64
C ASP A 194 4.04 13.48 -23.59
N LEU A 195 4.66 13.19 -22.45
CA LEU A 195 4.80 14.16 -21.37
C LEU A 195 6.10 14.96 -21.61
N ALA A 196 6.00 16.27 -21.65
CA ALA A 196 7.12 17.17 -21.84
C ALA A 196 8.25 16.87 -20.85
N THR A 197 9.49 16.87 -21.32
CA THR A 197 10.66 16.85 -20.43
C THR A 197 10.96 18.28 -20.03
N ILE A 198 11.03 18.55 -18.75
CA ILE A 198 11.35 19.86 -18.17
C ILE A 198 12.79 19.81 -17.70
N ASP A 199 13.58 20.79 -18.16
CA ASP A 199 14.98 20.89 -17.76
C ASP A 199 15.09 21.31 -16.29
N VAL A 200 16.03 20.72 -15.57
CA VAL A 200 16.26 21.03 -14.14
C VAL A 200 16.51 22.51 -13.89
N GLU A 201 17.14 23.18 -14.86
CA GLU A 201 17.43 24.63 -14.79
C GLU A 201 16.16 25.51 -14.79
N GLN A 202 15.04 24.98 -15.27
CA GLN A 202 13.73 25.66 -15.23
C GLN A 202 13.02 25.52 -13.87
N ILE A 203 13.59 24.73 -12.95
CA ILE A 203 12.95 24.39 -11.68
C ILE A 203 13.76 24.97 -10.52
N THR A 204 13.10 25.73 -9.66
CA THR A 204 13.66 26.15 -8.37
C THR A 204 12.91 25.42 -7.26
N LEU A 205 13.57 24.45 -6.62
CA LEU A 205 13.00 23.73 -5.47
C LEU A 205 12.96 24.68 -4.25
N MET A 206 11.87 24.60 -3.51
CA MET A 206 11.61 25.36 -2.30
C MET A 206 11.51 24.44 -1.07
N ASN A 207 10.55 24.67 -0.18
CA ASN A 207 10.34 23.85 0.99
C ASN A 207 9.76 22.47 0.64
N MET A 208 10.11 21.48 1.44
CA MET A 208 9.53 20.16 1.40
C MET A 208 8.06 20.21 1.80
N LEU A 209 7.18 19.62 1.01
CA LEU A 209 5.74 19.49 1.27
C LEU A 209 5.42 18.14 1.95
N GLY A 210 6.15 17.10 1.59
CA GLY A 210 5.94 15.78 2.17
C GLY A 210 7.02 14.80 1.74
N GLU A 211 7.13 13.70 2.48
CA GLU A 211 8.04 12.62 2.22
C GLU A 211 7.32 11.28 2.42
N GLY A 212 7.41 10.42 1.40
CA GLY A 212 6.81 9.08 1.41
C GLY A 212 7.83 8.00 1.06
N ALA A 213 7.35 6.76 0.98
CA ALA A 213 8.18 5.60 0.65
C ALA A 213 8.82 5.73 -0.75
N SER A 214 8.10 6.23 -1.73
CA SER A 214 8.54 6.32 -3.13
C SER A 214 9.29 7.59 -3.48
N GLY A 215 9.25 8.64 -2.65
CA GLY A 215 9.90 9.90 -2.99
C GLY A 215 9.64 11.04 -2.01
N THR A 216 10.23 12.18 -2.33
CA THR A 216 10.04 13.43 -1.59
C THR A 216 9.37 14.45 -2.49
N ILE A 217 8.36 15.14 -1.98
CA ILE A 217 7.62 16.19 -2.69
C ILE A 217 8.07 17.54 -2.18
N TYR A 218 8.45 18.42 -3.09
CA TYR A 218 8.85 19.79 -2.83
C TYR A 218 7.89 20.76 -3.48
N ARG A 219 7.60 21.88 -2.82
CA ARG A 219 7.10 23.06 -3.53
C ARG A 219 8.21 23.56 -4.44
N ALA A 220 7.85 24.00 -5.63
CA ALA A 220 8.79 24.50 -6.60
C ALA A 220 8.22 25.70 -7.35
N SER A 221 9.10 26.48 -7.95
CA SER A 221 8.77 27.45 -8.97
C SER A 221 9.26 26.93 -10.32
N LEU A 222 8.38 26.86 -11.31
CA LEU A 222 8.65 26.44 -12.67
C LEU A 222 8.70 27.67 -13.57
N LEU A 223 9.81 27.83 -14.32
CA LEU A 223 9.95 28.86 -15.33
C LEU A 223 9.50 28.32 -16.69
N GLU A 224 8.36 28.81 -17.19
CA GLU A 224 7.82 28.47 -18.50
C GLU A 224 7.53 29.73 -19.30
N ALA A 225 8.11 29.87 -20.50
CA ALA A 225 7.93 31.04 -21.38
C ALA A 225 8.15 32.40 -20.66
N ASP A 226 9.20 32.50 -19.84
CA ASP A 226 9.55 33.68 -19.01
C ASP A 226 8.54 34.00 -17.89
N LEU A 227 7.60 33.10 -17.59
CA LEU A 227 6.66 33.23 -16.49
C LEU A 227 7.00 32.22 -15.39
N LEU A 228 6.98 32.68 -14.14
CA LEU A 228 7.11 31.81 -12.98
C LEU A 228 5.72 31.35 -12.55
N GLN A 229 5.56 30.04 -12.41
CA GLN A 229 4.36 29.42 -11.87
C GLN A 229 4.70 28.51 -10.68
N ASP A 230 3.82 28.50 -9.69
CA ASP A 230 3.93 27.57 -8.57
C ASP A 230 3.65 26.12 -9.06
N ALA A 231 4.50 25.21 -8.62
CA ALA A 231 4.41 23.79 -8.94
C ALA A 231 4.78 22.93 -7.73
N ALA A 232 4.52 21.64 -7.81
CA ALA A 232 5.07 20.64 -6.93
C ALA A 232 6.00 19.72 -7.73
N VAL A 233 7.10 19.28 -7.11
CA VAL A 233 8.06 18.35 -7.71
C VAL A 233 8.18 17.14 -6.82
N LYS A 234 7.85 15.96 -7.35
CA LYS A 234 8.13 14.68 -6.70
C LYS A 234 9.44 14.14 -7.26
N ILE A 235 10.43 13.98 -6.40
CA ILE A 235 11.71 13.34 -6.70
C ILE A 235 11.63 11.91 -6.15
N PHE A 236 11.70 10.94 -7.04
CA PHE A 236 11.67 9.53 -6.66
C PHE A 236 12.98 9.10 -6.01
N LYS A 237 12.89 8.22 -5.01
CA LYS A 237 14.04 7.72 -4.27
C LYS A 237 13.98 6.21 -4.07
N GLY A 238 15.17 5.61 -3.95
CA GLY A 238 15.33 4.18 -3.71
C GLY A 238 15.09 3.33 -4.95
N ASN A 239 15.31 2.02 -4.78
CA ASN A 239 15.16 1.05 -5.85
C ASN A 239 13.81 0.33 -5.79
N VAL A 240 13.34 -0.01 -4.58
CA VAL A 240 12.06 -0.73 -4.35
C VAL A 240 11.36 -0.13 -3.13
N THR A 241 10.06 0.10 -3.26
CA THR A 241 9.17 0.54 -2.18
C THR A 241 8.29 -0.62 -1.70
N SER A 242 7.37 -0.33 -0.76
CA SER A 242 6.35 -1.29 -0.34
C SER A 242 5.44 -1.75 -1.49
N ASP A 243 5.30 -0.94 -2.53
CA ASP A 243 4.32 -1.10 -3.61
C ASP A 243 4.97 -1.44 -4.95
N GLY A 244 6.31 -1.33 -5.08
CA GLY A 244 7.05 -1.67 -6.27
C GLY A 244 8.16 -0.69 -6.63
N TYR A 245 8.49 -0.59 -7.92
CA TYR A 245 9.50 0.35 -8.39
C TYR A 245 8.93 1.77 -8.54
N PRO A 246 9.63 2.81 -8.07
CA PRO A 246 9.23 4.21 -8.29
C PRO A 246 9.03 4.58 -9.77
N GLN A 247 9.76 3.93 -10.66
CA GLN A 247 9.62 4.12 -12.11
C GLN A 247 8.27 3.62 -12.64
N ASP A 248 7.72 2.54 -12.06
CA ASP A 248 6.41 2.02 -12.45
C ASP A 248 5.29 2.96 -11.95
N GLU A 249 5.44 3.56 -10.78
CA GLU A 249 4.55 4.64 -10.30
C GLU A 249 4.53 5.80 -11.30
N MET A 250 5.70 6.29 -11.71
CA MET A 250 5.80 7.38 -12.68
C MET A 250 5.13 7.01 -14.01
N ARG A 251 5.37 5.80 -14.52
CA ARG A 251 4.75 5.30 -15.75
C ARG A 251 3.23 5.22 -15.65
N ALA A 252 2.71 4.69 -14.55
CA ALA A 252 1.28 4.58 -14.32
C ALA A 252 0.62 5.97 -14.24
N TYR A 253 1.26 6.91 -13.56
CA TYR A 253 0.77 8.28 -13.45
C TYR A 253 0.74 8.98 -14.81
N ILE A 254 1.80 8.85 -15.63
CA ILE A 254 1.83 9.40 -16.99
C ILE A 254 0.73 8.75 -17.86
N ALA A 255 0.57 7.43 -17.79
CA ALA A 255 -0.44 6.71 -18.56
C ALA A 255 -1.87 7.04 -18.14
N ALA A 256 -2.11 7.31 -16.86
CA ALA A 256 -3.39 7.80 -16.36
C ALA A 256 -3.80 9.08 -17.08
N GLY A 257 -2.86 9.97 -17.38
CA GLY A 257 -3.11 11.19 -18.14
C GLY A 257 -4.03 12.17 -17.42
N ALA A 258 -4.63 13.09 -18.17
CA ALA A 258 -5.48 14.15 -17.59
C ALA A 258 -6.85 13.63 -17.17
N HIS A 259 -7.23 13.93 -15.93
CA HIS A 259 -8.56 13.72 -15.38
C HIS A 259 -8.85 14.79 -14.31
N PRO A 260 -10.08 15.33 -14.18
CA PRO A 260 -10.38 16.42 -13.24
C PRO A 260 -10.13 16.12 -11.76
N ALA A 261 -10.16 14.83 -11.40
CA ALA A 261 -9.92 14.36 -10.04
C ALA A 261 -8.55 13.65 -9.86
N ILE A 262 -7.64 13.78 -10.82
CA ILE A 262 -6.25 13.33 -10.69
C ILE A 262 -5.35 14.58 -10.71
N VAL A 263 -4.36 14.64 -9.83
CA VAL A 263 -3.40 15.76 -9.81
C VAL A 263 -2.71 15.85 -11.16
N LYS A 264 -2.75 17.02 -11.79
CA LYS A 264 -2.24 17.20 -13.15
C LYS A 264 -0.72 17.14 -13.20
N LEU A 265 -0.17 16.29 -14.06
CA LEU A 265 1.25 16.30 -14.42
C LEU A 265 1.54 17.44 -15.41
N LEU A 266 2.60 18.20 -15.14
CA LEU A 266 3.11 19.28 -16.00
C LEU A 266 4.29 18.81 -16.86
N GLY A 267 5.10 17.87 -16.33
CA GLY A 267 6.24 17.34 -17.05
C GLY A 267 7.00 16.27 -16.26
N LYS A 268 7.96 15.64 -16.92
CA LYS A 268 8.94 14.72 -16.31
C LYS A 268 10.30 15.40 -16.23
N ILE A 269 11.06 15.07 -15.18
CA ILE A 269 12.41 15.55 -14.98
C ILE A 269 13.36 14.38 -15.12
N HIS A 270 14.44 14.57 -15.87
CA HIS A 270 15.56 13.65 -15.89
C HIS A 270 16.80 14.39 -15.37
N PHE A 271 17.39 13.85 -14.30
CA PHE A 271 18.61 14.42 -13.72
C PHE A 271 19.84 13.82 -14.42
N SER A 272 20.50 14.62 -15.27
CA SER A 272 21.58 14.17 -16.14
C SER A 272 22.83 13.62 -15.43
N HIS A 273 22.98 13.83 -14.12
CA HIS A 273 24.14 13.41 -13.33
C HIS A 273 23.80 12.44 -12.19
N GLU A 274 22.54 12.09 -12.02
CA GLU A 274 22.06 11.18 -10.97
C GLU A 274 21.04 10.23 -11.59
N ASP A 275 21.07 8.97 -11.19
CA ASP A 275 20.06 7.97 -11.61
C ASP A 275 18.73 8.21 -10.88
N ARG A 276 18.29 9.49 -10.89
CA ARG A 276 17.05 9.94 -10.28
C ARG A 276 16.08 10.42 -11.35
N ASN A 277 14.82 10.16 -11.11
CA ASN A 277 13.71 10.63 -11.94
C ASN A 277 12.75 11.45 -11.08
N GLY A 278 12.05 12.37 -11.71
CA GLY A 278 11.06 13.19 -11.04
C GLY A 278 9.90 13.56 -11.95
N VAL A 279 8.84 14.03 -11.36
CA VAL A 279 7.69 14.62 -12.06
C VAL A 279 7.38 15.99 -11.50
N VAL A 280 7.00 16.89 -12.39
CA VAL A 280 6.46 18.20 -12.04
C VAL A 280 4.95 18.11 -12.12
N MET A 281 4.28 18.57 -11.08
CA MET A 281 2.84 18.51 -10.91
C MET A 281 2.27 19.90 -10.61
N GLU A 282 1.01 20.08 -10.88
CA GLU A 282 0.27 21.24 -10.37
C GLU A 282 0.33 21.26 -8.84
N LEU A 283 0.61 22.44 -8.28
CA LEU A 283 0.63 22.61 -6.83
C LEU A 283 -0.80 22.52 -6.29
N ILE A 284 -1.03 21.57 -5.39
CA ILE A 284 -2.33 21.41 -4.74
C ILE A 284 -2.52 22.57 -3.76
N PRO A 285 -3.67 23.29 -3.80
CA PRO A 285 -3.98 24.36 -2.87
C PRO A 285 -3.95 23.91 -1.41
N GLN A 286 -3.63 24.83 -0.50
CA GLN A 286 -3.44 24.53 0.93
C GLN A 286 -4.73 24.14 1.67
N GLU A 287 -5.89 24.46 1.12
CA GLU A 287 -7.20 24.06 1.67
C GLU A 287 -7.50 22.58 1.53
N PHE A 288 -6.75 21.84 0.69
CA PHE A 288 -6.91 20.40 0.57
C PHE A 288 -6.25 19.66 1.73
N PHE A 289 -6.92 18.65 2.24
CA PHE A 289 -6.42 17.76 3.29
C PHE A 289 -6.70 16.30 2.94
N ASN A 290 -5.95 15.38 3.53
CA ASN A 290 -6.19 13.95 3.35
C ASN A 290 -7.49 13.56 4.03
N LEU A 291 -8.37 12.85 3.29
CA LEU A 291 -9.68 12.43 3.78
C LEU A 291 -9.57 11.44 4.94
N GLY A 292 -8.58 10.57 4.93
CA GLY A 292 -8.30 9.59 5.98
C GLY A 292 -6.82 9.52 6.33
N ARG A 293 -6.50 8.70 7.33
CA ARG A 293 -5.14 8.31 7.69
C ARG A 293 -4.89 6.85 7.31
N PRO A 294 -3.64 6.46 7.02
CA PRO A 294 -3.31 5.06 6.72
C PRO A 294 -3.77 4.09 7.81
N PRO A 295 -4.00 2.83 7.46
CA PRO A 295 -4.34 1.79 8.41
C PRO A 295 -3.33 1.67 9.56
N SER A 296 -3.84 1.44 10.78
CA SER A 296 -3.03 1.12 11.96
C SER A 296 -2.68 -0.36 12.04
N LEU A 297 -1.90 -0.73 13.05
CA LEU A 297 -1.66 -2.15 13.39
C LEU A 297 -2.94 -2.88 13.81
N ASP A 298 -3.93 -2.15 14.37
CA ASP A 298 -5.19 -2.72 14.82
C ASP A 298 -6.22 -2.83 13.69
N SER A 299 -6.35 -1.79 12.86
CA SER A 299 -7.28 -1.78 11.72
C SER A 299 -6.79 -2.63 10.55
N CYS A 300 -5.49 -2.92 10.48
CA CYS A 300 -4.77 -3.73 9.50
C CYS A 300 -4.92 -3.23 8.06
N THR A 301 -6.12 -3.31 7.48
CA THR A 301 -6.42 -2.96 6.08
C THR A 301 -7.41 -1.81 5.92
N ARG A 302 -7.96 -1.27 7.02
CA ARG A 302 -8.95 -0.18 6.97
C ARG A 302 -8.35 1.13 7.45
N ASP A 303 -8.65 2.20 6.75
CA ASP A 303 -8.23 3.55 7.10
C ASP A 303 -8.76 3.99 8.47
N ILE A 304 -8.10 4.98 9.04
CA ILE A 304 -8.48 5.60 10.30
C ILE A 304 -8.93 7.03 10.00
N PHE A 305 -9.99 7.44 10.67
CA PHE A 305 -10.51 8.81 10.58
C PHE A 305 -10.37 9.52 11.92
N GLU A 306 -10.05 10.80 11.88
CA GLU A 306 -10.07 11.65 13.08
C GLU A 306 -11.52 11.96 13.44
N ASP A 307 -11.81 12.09 14.74
CA ASP A 307 -13.17 12.33 15.25
C ASP A 307 -13.80 13.62 14.69
N GLU A 308 -12.98 14.59 14.30
CA GLU A 308 -13.40 15.87 13.71
C GLU A 308 -13.77 15.76 12.23
N VAL A 309 -13.28 14.71 11.52
CA VAL A 309 -13.56 14.51 10.11
C VAL A 309 -14.98 13.99 9.96
N THR A 310 -15.84 14.85 9.45
CA THR A 310 -17.23 14.49 9.17
C THR A 310 -17.66 15.06 7.83
N LEU A 311 -18.46 14.30 7.09
CA LEU A 311 -18.98 14.70 5.78
C LEU A 311 -20.45 15.08 5.85
N SER A 312 -20.83 16.07 5.05
CA SER A 312 -22.22 16.25 4.64
C SER A 312 -22.60 15.23 3.56
N ALA A 313 -23.88 15.00 3.36
CA ALA A 313 -24.40 14.16 2.28
C ALA A 313 -23.87 14.59 0.91
N GLN A 314 -23.81 15.89 0.65
CA GLN A 314 -23.32 16.42 -0.62
C GLN A 314 -21.83 16.12 -0.85
N GLN A 315 -20.99 16.27 0.19
CA GLN A 315 -19.56 15.93 0.12
C GLN A 315 -19.37 14.44 -0.12
N LEU A 316 -20.10 13.56 0.59
CA LEU A 316 -20.05 12.12 0.35
C LEU A 316 -20.37 11.80 -1.10
N LEU A 317 -21.48 12.31 -1.64
CA LEU A 317 -21.90 12.04 -3.02
C LEU A 317 -20.88 12.56 -4.03
N GLU A 318 -20.30 13.76 -3.82
CA GLU A 318 -19.29 14.31 -4.71
C GLU A 318 -18.02 13.46 -4.71
N ILE A 319 -17.52 13.07 -3.54
CA ILE A 319 -16.34 12.19 -3.39
C ILE A 319 -16.62 10.83 -4.06
N ALA A 320 -17.76 10.21 -3.74
CA ALA A 320 -18.13 8.92 -4.31
C ALA A 320 -18.19 8.96 -5.84
N LYS A 321 -18.86 9.96 -6.42
CA LYS A 321 -18.96 10.17 -7.87
C LYS A 321 -17.58 10.36 -8.51
N ARG A 322 -16.75 11.22 -7.93
CA ARG A 322 -15.42 11.53 -8.47
C ARG A 322 -14.49 10.33 -8.47
N ILE A 323 -14.46 9.57 -7.39
CA ILE A 323 -13.60 8.39 -7.31
C ILE A 323 -14.11 7.25 -8.21
N ALA A 324 -15.42 7.07 -8.35
CA ALA A 324 -15.97 6.14 -9.32
C ALA A 324 -15.60 6.51 -10.77
N ASP A 325 -15.62 7.80 -11.11
CA ASP A 325 -15.23 8.32 -12.43
C ASP A 325 -13.73 8.11 -12.69
N VAL A 326 -12.88 8.33 -11.66
CA VAL A 326 -11.44 7.99 -11.74
C VAL A 326 -11.25 6.49 -11.99
N GLY A 327 -11.94 5.61 -11.25
CA GLY A 327 -11.87 4.17 -11.45
C GLY A 327 -12.27 3.77 -12.88
N LEU A 328 -13.36 4.32 -13.40
CA LEU A 328 -13.78 4.11 -14.80
C LEU A 328 -12.72 4.59 -15.79
N HIS A 329 -12.14 5.78 -15.56
CA HIS A 329 -11.10 6.33 -16.39
C HIS A 329 -9.84 5.44 -16.42
N LEU A 330 -9.33 5.01 -15.28
CA LEU A 330 -8.16 4.15 -15.18
C LEU A 330 -8.41 2.78 -15.84
N HIS A 331 -9.53 2.13 -15.55
CA HIS A 331 -9.91 0.86 -16.17
C HIS A 331 -10.04 0.99 -17.70
N SER A 332 -10.52 2.13 -18.21
CA SER A 332 -10.56 2.40 -19.66
C SER A 332 -9.16 2.38 -20.31
N LYS A 333 -8.11 2.58 -19.53
CA LYS A 333 -6.71 2.58 -19.96
C LYS A 333 -5.96 1.27 -19.61
N GLY A 334 -6.63 0.30 -19.01
CA GLY A 334 -6.00 -0.95 -18.55
C GLY A 334 -5.09 -0.75 -17.34
N ILE A 335 -5.48 0.15 -16.45
CA ILE A 335 -4.77 0.46 -15.21
C ILE A 335 -5.70 0.15 -14.04
N ILE A 336 -5.23 -0.62 -13.06
CA ILE A 336 -5.81 -0.63 -11.72
C ILE A 336 -4.93 0.23 -10.80
N HIS A 337 -5.53 0.99 -9.91
CA HIS A 337 -4.79 1.82 -8.95
C HIS A 337 -4.13 0.96 -7.87
N GLY A 338 -4.81 -0.09 -7.43
CA GLY A 338 -4.30 -1.06 -6.46
C GLY A 338 -4.18 -0.56 -5.02
N ASP A 339 -4.44 0.74 -4.78
CA ASP A 339 -4.36 1.37 -3.46
C ASP A 339 -5.46 2.41 -3.25
N LEU A 340 -6.70 2.03 -3.62
CA LEU A 340 -7.88 2.89 -3.48
C LEU A 340 -8.29 2.95 -2.01
N TYR A 341 -7.82 3.99 -1.32
CA TYR A 341 -8.01 4.28 0.09
C TYR A 341 -8.35 5.75 0.31
N ALA A 342 -9.02 6.06 1.41
CA ALA A 342 -9.33 7.45 1.79
C ALA A 342 -8.06 8.27 2.09
N HIS A 343 -6.99 7.66 2.61
CA HIS A 343 -5.74 8.37 2.88
C HIS A 343 -4.99 8.81 1.59
N ASN A 344 -5.33 8.24 0.43
CA ASN A 344 -4.82 8.66 -0.89
C ASN A 344 -5.75 9.68 -1.59
N ILE A 345 -6.82 10.10 -0.91
CA ILE A 345 -7.79 11.07 -1.40
C ILE A 345 -7.61 12.40 -0.68
N LEU A 346 -7.41 13.46 -1.45
CA LEU A 346 -7.38 14.82 -0.96
C LEU A 346 -8.72 15.49 -1.24
N VAL A 347 -9.25 16.18 -0.25
CA VAL A 347 -10.52 16.90 -0.36
C VAL A 347 -10.38 18.31 0.15
N ASP A 348 -11.12 19.25 -0.44
CA ASP A 348 -11.28 20.60 0.10
C ASP A 348 -12.60 20.71 0.90
N PRO A 349 -12.83 21.81 1.62
CA PRO A 349 -14.06 22.01 2.39
C PRO A 349 -15.36 21.99 1.56
N SER A 350 -15.29 22.16 0.23
CA SER A 350 -16.44 22.06 -0.67
C SER A 350 -16.74 20.64 -1.12
N GLY A 351 -15.84 19.68 -0.85
CA GLY A 351 -15.91 18.30 -1.33
C GLY A 351 -15.22 18.09 -2.68
N LYS A 352 -14.53 19.08 -3.23
CA LYS A 352 -13.70 18.89 -4.43
C LYS A 352 -12.60 17.87 -4.12
N THR A 353 -12.46 16.89 -4.98
CA THR A 353 -11.69 15.67 -4.71
C THR A 353 -10.53 15.55 -5.69
N LEU A 354 -9.35 15.19 -5.17
CA LEU A 354 -8.17 14.79 -5.93
C LEU A 354 -7.70 13.43 -5.44
N PHE A 355 -7.37 12.55 -6.37
CA PHE A 355 -6.84 11.22 -6.11
C PHE A 355 -5.39 11.15 -6.60
N GLY A 356 -4.52 10.58 -5.79
CA GLY A 356 -3.08 10.50 -6.06
C GLY A 356 -2.48 9.19 -5.62
N ASP A 357 -1.17 9.16 -5.53
CA ASP A 357 -0.33 8.03 -5.14
C ASP A 357 -0.51 6.77 -6.00
N PHE A 358 0.14 6.77 -7.17
CA PHE A 358 0.12 5.66 -8.11
C PHE A 358 1.15 4.56 -7.79
N GLY A 359 1.71 4.50 -6.58
CA GLY A 359 2.76 3.56 -6.19
C GLY A 359 2.38 2.10 -6.39
N ALA A 360 1.14 1.74 -6.12
CA ALA A 360 0.62 0.39 -6.27
C ALA A 360 -0.03 0.11 -7.65
N ALA A 361 -0.09 1.12 -8.52
CA ALA A 361 -0.79 0.98 -9.78
C ALA A 361 -0.13 -0.06 -10.69
N SER A 362 -0.96 -0.83 -11.35
CA SER A 362 -0.50 -1.93 -12.21
C SER A 362 -1.25 -1.94 -13.53
N PHE A 363 -0.54 -2.24 -14.62
CA PHE A 363 -1.11 -2.38 -15.95
C PHE A 363 -1.62 -3.79 -16.19
N TYR A 364 -2.72 -3.92 -16.91
CA TYR A 364 -3.27 -5.21 -17.33
C TYR A 364 -3.73 -5.20 -18.79
N ASN A 365 -3.79 -6.39 -19.38
CA ASN A 365 -4.26 -6.55 -20.75
C ASN A 365 -5.78 -6.57 -20.81
N ARG A 366 -6.41 -5.50 -21.32
CA ARG A 366 -7.86 -5.40 -21.50
C ARG A 366 -8.44 -6.38 -22.52
N SER A 367 -7.63 -6.90 -23.44
CA SER A 367 -8.08 -7.88 -24.41
C SER A 367 -8.22 -9.30 -23.83
N ASN A 368 -7.75 -9.53 -22.60
CA ASN A 368 -8.03 -10.73 -21.83
C ASN A 368 -9.25 -10.48 -20.94
N ASP A 369 -10.44 -10.71 -21.47
CA ASP A 369 -11.71 -10.34 -20.82
C ASP A 369 -11.88 -10.96 -19.41
N GLU A 370 -11.43 -12.19 -19.19
CA GLU A 370 -11.55 -12.87 -17.90
C GLU A 370 -10.62 -12.27 -16.84
N THR A 371 -9.35 -12.04 -17.19
CA THR A 371 -8.38 -11.42 -16.29
C THR A 371 -8.73 -9.96 -16.01
N ALA A 372 -9.09 -9.19 -17.05
CA ALA A 372 -9.52 -7.80 -16.92
C ALA A 372 -10.75 -7.70 -16.01
N PHE A 373 -11.76 -8.53 -16.25
CA PHE A 373 -12.96 -8.57 -15.41
C PHE A 373 -12.59 -8.81 -13.93
N SER A 374 -11.80 -9.81 -13.63
CA SER A 374 -11.43 -10.15 -12.23
C SER A 374 -10.66 -9.02 -11.56
N LEU A 375 -9.68 -8.42 -12.24
CA LEU A 375 -8.87 -7.32 -11.71
C LEU A 375 -9.73 -6.08 -11.43
N GLU A 376 -10.61 -5.71 -12.36
CA GLU A 376 -11.53 -4.60 -12.18
C GLU A 376 -12.49 -4.82 -10.99
N ARG A 377 -12.93 -6.06 -10.76
CA ARG A 377 -13.81 -6.40 -9.62
C ARG A 377 -13.08 -6.43 -8.28
N ILE A 378 -11.75 -6.64 -8.27
CA ILE A 378 -10.91 -6.43 -7.07
C ILE A 378 -10.94 -4.96 -6.67
N GLU A 379 -10.70 -4.04 -7.61
CA GLU A 379 -10.69 -2.61 -7.29
C GLU A 379 -12.08 -2.06 -6.95
N VAL A 380 -13.14 -2.57 -7.58
CA VAL A 380 -14.52 -2.25 -7.19
C VAL A 380 -14.78 -2.64 -5.74
N LYS A 381 -14.18 -3.72 -5.23
CA LYS A 381 -14.30 -4.07 -3.81
C LYS A 381 -13.61 -3.04 -2.92
N ALA A 382 -12.42 -2.55 -3.30
CA ALA A 382 -11.75 -1.47 -2.58
C ALA A 382 -12.62 -0.19 -2.55
N TYR A 383 -13.27 0.13 -3.68
CA TYR A 383 -14.25 1.20 -3.74
C TYR A 383 -15.46 0.97 -2.82
N GLY A 384 -15.92 -0.27 -2.68
CA GLY A 384 -16.96 -0.62 -1.72
C GLY A 384 -16.56 -0.35 -0.27
N TYR A 385 -15.29 -0.62 0.08
CA TYR A 385 -14.74 -0.25 1.39
C TYR A 385 -14.65 1.28 1.56
N LEU A 386 -14.26 2.01 0.52
CA LEU A 386 -14.30 3.48 0.57
C LEU A 386 -15.72 4.01 0.81
N LEU A 387 -16.73 3.48 0.12
CA LEU A 387 -18.12 3.88 0.37
C LEU A 387 -18.56 3.60 1.82
N ASP A 388 -18.15 2.46 2.37
CA ASP A 388 -18.43 2.10 3.77
C ASP A 388 -17.78 3.09 4.75
N ASP A 389 -16.52 3.49 4.48
CA ASP A 389 -15.81 4.50 5.24
C ASP A 389 -16.51 5.88 5.15
N LEU A 390 -16.86 6.33 3.94
CA LEU A 390 -17.56 7.60 3.73
C LEU A 390 -18.91 7.64 4.47
N LEU A 391 -19.68 6.55 4.41
CA LEU A 391 -20.96 6.43 5.12
C LEU A 391 -20.76 6.49 6.63
N SER A 392 -19.68 5.90 7.16
CA SER A 392 -19.39 5.87 8.61
C SER A 392 -19.08 7.23 9.21
N ILE A 393 -18.51 8.14 8.41
CA ILE A 393 -18.15 9.52 8.81
C ILE A 393 -19.17 10.57 8.38
N THR A 394 -20.30 10.17 7.78
CA THR A 394 -21.38 11.09 7.39
C THR A 394 -22.38 11.23 8.54
N ARG A 395 -22.68 12.49 8.92
CA ARG A 395 -23.42 12.79 10.16
C ARG A 395 -24.87 12.34 10.16
N ASP A 396 -25.56 12.48 9.03
CA ASP A 396 -27.00 12.30 8.95
C ASP A 396 -27.38 11.41 7.77
N GLU A 397 -28.47 10.64 7.93
CA GLU A 397 -29.11 9.97 6.80
C GLU A 397 -29.69 11.03 5.83
N PHE A 398 -29.58 10.76 4.54
CA PHE A 398 -30.02 11.66 3.48
C PHE A 398 -30.85 10.89 2.45
N GLU A 399 -31.55 11.58 1.55
CA GLU A 399 -32.48 10.96 0.62
C GLU A 399 -31.86 9.81 -0.20
N ALA A 400 -30.60 9.98 -0.65
CA ALA A 400 -29.87 8.97 -1.41
C ALA A 400 -29.11 7.94 -0.53
N TYR A 401 -29.17 8.01 0.81
CA TYR A 401 -28.40 7.15 1.72
C TYR A 401 -28.56 5.66 1.42
N GLN A 402 -29.82 5.21 1.30
CA GLN A 402 -30.12 3.81 1.03
C GLN A 402 -29.59 3.35 -0.34
N ALA A 403 -29.63 4.22 -1.35
CA ALA A 403 -29.09 3.92 -2.67
C ALA A 403 -27.57 3.74 -2.63
N VAL A 404 -26.84 4.59 -1.89
CA VAL A 404 -25.39 4.45 -1.70
C VAL A 404 -25.06 3.17 -0.93
N CYS A 405 -25.81 2.83 0.12
CA CYS A 405 -25.67 1.56 0.83
C CYS A 405 -25.84 0.35 -0.09
N LEU A 406 -26.83 0.36 -0.99
CA LEU A 406 -27.04 -0.73 -1.95
C LEU A 406 -25.88 -0.85 -2.95
N ILE A 407 -25.31 0.27 -3.41
CA ILE A 407 -24.12 0.26 -4.27
C ILE A 407 -22.93 -0.33 -3.50
N ARG A 408 -22.67 0.14 -2.26
CA ARG A 408 -21.63 -0.39 -1.38
C ARG A 408 -21.76 -1.91 -1.20
N ASP A 409 -22.93 -2.40 -0.85
CA ASP A 409 -23.18 -3.82 -0.57
C ASP A 409 -22.89 -4.71 -1.79
N ARG A 410 -23.26 -4.24 -3.00
CA ARG A 410 -22.92 -4.93 -4.25
C ARG A 410 -21.42 -4.88 -4.54
N CYS A 411 -20.75 -3.75 -4.31
CA CYS A 411 -19.30 -3.65 -4.47
C CYS A 411 -18.57 -4.62 -3.54
N LEU A 412 -19.08 -4.85 -2.33
CA LEU A 412 -18.53 -5.76 -1.32
C LEU A 412 -18.99 -7.23 -1.47
N ALA A 413 -19.79 -7.56 -2.48
CA ALA A 413 -20.28 -8.91 -2.70
C ALA A 413 -19.12 -9.94 -2.71
N ILE A 414 -19.35 -11.10 -2.08
CA ILE A 414 -18.36 -12.18 -2.00
C ILE A 414 -18.05 -12.71 -3.40
N ASN A 415 -19.10 -12.97 -4.19
CA ASN A 415 -18.95 -13.41 -5.58
C ASN A 415 -18.65 -12.18 -6.45
N GLN A 416 -17.51 -12.22 -7.17
CA GLN A 416 -17.10 -11.14 -8.07
C GLN A 416 -18.12 -10.85 -9.19
N ASN A 417 -18.87 -11.86 -9.62
CA ASN A 417 -19.87 -11.68 -10.67
C ASN A 417 -21.05 -10.79 -10.23
N ASP A 418 -21.30 -10.67 -8.93
CA ASP A 418 -22.36 -9.84 -8.39
C ASP A 418 -21.90 -8.38 -8.18
N ARG A 419 -20.59 -8.09 -8.32
CA ARG A 419 -20.04 -6.75 -8.20
C ARG A 419 -20.28 -5.98 -9.49
N PRO A 420 -20.76 -4.72 -9.44
CA PRO A 420 -20.91 -3.86 -10.62
C PRO A 420 -19.53 -3.49 -11.20
N GLY A 421 -19.47 -3.00 -12.44
CA GLY A 421 -18.31 -2.28 -12.96
C GLY A 421 -18.40 -0.80 -12.65
N PHE A 422 -17.27 -0.06 -12.71
CA PHE A 422 -17.30 1.39 -12.47
C PHE A 422 -18.24 2.13 -13.41
N LYS A 423 -18.41 1.69 -14.66
CA LYS A 423 -19.40 2.29 -15.58
C LYS A 423 -20.81 2.28 -14.99
N GLN A 424 -21.25 1.15 -14.47
CA GLN A 424 -22.56 1.01 -13.84
C GLN A 424 -22.66 1.85 -12.56
N ILE A 425 -21.60 1.88 -11.74
CA ILE A 425 -21.54 2.68 -10.51
C ILE A 425 -21.69 4.18 -10.84
N VAL A 426 -20.96 4.67 -11.86
CA VAL A 426 -21.04 6.08 -12.31
C VAL A 426 -22.43 6.43 -12.80
N GLU A 427 -23.07 5.56 -13.58
CA GLU A 427 -24.44 5.75 -14.06
C GLU A 427 -25.43 5.83 -12.89
N GLU A 428 -25.35 4.94 -11.92
CA GLU A 428 -26.22 4.91 -10.74
C GLU A 428 -26.02 6.10 -9.80
N LEU A 429 -24.77 6.47 -9.51
CA LEU A 429 -24.49 7.65 -8.71
C LEU A 429 -24.86 8.95 -9.43
N GLY A 430 -24.82 8.96 -10.76
CA GLY A 430 -25.14 10.13 -11.59
C GLY A 430 -26.58 10.61 -11.46
N VAL A 431 -27.50 9.74 -11.04
CA VAL A 431 -28.93 10.06 -10.86
C VAL A 431 -29.28 10.41 -9.40
N LEU A 432 -28.36 10.25 -8.46
CA LEU A 432 -28.48 10.65 -7.05
C LEU A 432 -27.99 12.08 -6.83
#